data_a3f5bc329d3dc323bd5e5669202ef8f7
#
_entry.id   a3f5bc329d3dc323bd5e5669202ef8f7
#
_cell.length_a   1.000
_cell.length_b   1.000
_cell.length_c   1.000
_cell.angle_alpha   90.00
_cell.angle_beta   90.00
_cell.angle_gamma   90.00
#
_symmetry.space_group_name_H-M   'P 1'
#
loop_
_entity.id
_entity.type
_entity.pdbx_description
1 polymer ?
#
loop_
_entity_poly.entity_id
_entity_poly.type
_entity_poly.pdbx_seq_one_letter_code
_entity_poly.pdbx_strand_id
1 'polypeptide(L)'
;LINDAESEYANMDDINADLEKSFGNLKKWIPEMPLPHVYTQIGALDQSIVVGDKMIGVSLDKYMGAKYPLYKKYGYPNEQLETMGRDNIVPDCITFYLLSLYPMKNYDSRSQLEKDLHMGKAMWVANKAMGRHFFDSDYVNMIGRYMRRHSDITVGQLLQSDNYSVFK
;
A
#
# COMPACT_ATOMS: atom_id res chain seq x y z
N LEU A 1 18.65 7.78 15.46
CA LEU A 1 17.69 7.39 14.43
C LEU A 1 18.33 6.65 13.26
N ILE A 2 19.36 7.22 12.65
CA ILE A 2 20.05 6.60 11.48
C ILE A 2 20.65 5.24 11.87
N ASN A 3 21.38 5.18 12.97
CA ASN A 3 21.99 3.94 13.42
C ASN A 3 20.95 2.87 13.76
N ASP A 4 19.83 3.27 14.37
CA ASP A 4 18.74 2.35 14.70
C ASP A 4 18.11 1.78 13.42
N ALA A 5 17.89 2.62 12.41
CA ALA A 5 17.32 2.20 11.14
C ALA A 5 18.28 1.26 10.39
N GLU A 6 19.56 1.57 10.35
CA GLU A 6 20.58 0.71 9.73
C GLU A 6 20.65 -0.67 10.42
N SER A 7 20.54 -0.70 11.75
CA SER A 7 20.55 -1.93 12.53
C SER A 7 19.29 -2.77 12.29
N GLU A 8 18.11 -2.15 12.35
CA GLU A 8 16.82 -2.82 12.16
C GLU A 8 16.67 -3.39 10.76
N TYR A 9 17.19 -2.69 9.75
CA TYR A 9 17.06 -3.06 8.34
C TYR A 9 18.38 -3.54 7.72
N ALA A 10 19.31 -4.04 8.55
CA ALA A 10 20.56 -4.63 8.05
C ALA A 10 20.31 -5.83 7.13
N ASN A 11 19.26 -6.61 7.40
CA ASN A 11 18.80 -7.68 6.52
C ASN A 11 17.38 -7.36 6.03
N MET A 12 17.24 -7.18 4.72
CA MET A 12 15.97 -6.90 4.05
C MET A 12 15.56 -8.02 3.09
N ASP A 13 16.12 -9.21 3.23
CA ASP A 13 15.84 -10.32 2.31
C ASP A 13 14.37 -10.70 2.30
N ASP A 14 13.71 -10.69 3.45
CA ASP A 14 12.29 -10.96 3.58
C ASP A 14 11.43 -9.93 2.84
N ILE A 15 11.77 -8.66 2.98
CA ILE A 15 11.08 -7.55 2.30
C ILE A 15 11.29 -7.64 0.80
N ASN A 16 12.52 -7.87 0.36
CA ASN A 16 12.86 -7.97 -1.06
C ASN A 16 12.14 -9.15 -1.72
N ALA A 17 12.10 -10.31 -1.08
CA ALA A 17 11.40 -11.48 -1.58
C ALA A 17 9.89 -11.25 -1.70
N ASP A 18 9.28 -10.60 -0.70
CA ASP A 18 7.87 -10.28 -0.69
C ASP A 18 7.51 -9.24 -1.76
N LEU A 19 8.35 -8.22 -1.96
CA LEU A 19 8.18 -7.24 -3.05
C LEU A 19 8.25 -7.91 -4.42
N GLU A 20 9.26 -8.76 -4.67
CA GLU A 20 9.42 -9.46 -5.94
C GLU A 20 8.21 -10.35 -6.25
N LYS A 21 7.76 -11.11 -5.27
CA LYS A 21 6.57 -11.97 -5.39
C LYS A 21 5.34 -11.15 -5.72
N SER A 22 5.11 -10.08 -4.95
CA SER A 22 3.89 -9.28 -5.05
C SER A 22 3.83 -8.51 -6.36
N PHE A 23 4.91 -7.84 -6.75
CA PHE A 23 4.97 -7.13 -8.03
C PHE A 23 5.00 -8.09 -9.22
N GLY A 24 5.56 -9.28 -9.05
CA GLY A 24 5.48 -10.34 -10.05
C GLY A 24 4.02 -10.76 -10.31
N ASN A 25 3.23 -10.93 -9.27
CA ASN A 25 1.80 -11.23 -9.39
C ASN A 25 1.04 -10.09 -10.08
N LEU A 26 1.30 -8.85 -9.68
CA LEU A 26 0.68 -7.69 -10.31
C LEU A 26 1.00 -7.61 -11.79
N LYS A 27 2.23 -7.89 -12.19
CA LYS A 27 2.65 -7.87 -13.60
C LYS A 27 1.92 -8.94 -14.42
N LYS A 28 1.63 -10.09 -13.83
CA LYS A 28 0.83 -11.13 -14.48
C LYS A 28 -0.60 -10.69 -14.74
N TRP A 29 -1.21 -10.00 -13.75
CA TRP A 29 -2.60 -9.56 -13.87
C TRP A 29 -2.76 -8.28 -14.66
N ILE A 30 -1.72 -7.45 -14.69
CA ILE A 30 -1.71 -6.15 -15.37
C ILE A 30 -0.40 -6.09 -16.17
N PRO A 31 -0.34 -6.73 -17.35
CA PRO A 31 0.92 -6.83 -18.12
C PRO A 31 1.53 -5.49 -18.52
N GLU A 32 0.70 -4.46 -18.70
CA GLU A 32 1.12 -3.11 -19.09
C GLU A 32 1.68 -2.29 -17.93
N MET A 33 1.53 -2.78 -16.67
CA MET A 33 2.01 -2.04 -15.51
C MET A 33 3.55 -1.95 -15.50
N PRO A 34 4.12 -0.75 -15.39
CA PRO A 34 5.57 -0.64 -15.25
C PRO A 34 6.00 -1.13 -13.86
N LEU A 35 7.08 -1.92 -13.80
CA LEU A 35 7.64 -2.37 -12.53
C LEU A 35 8.46 -1.23 -11.91
N PRO A 36 8.26 -0.94 -10.61
CA PRO A 36 9.01 0.12 -9.95
C PRO A 36 10.38 -0.34 -9.50
N HIS A 37 11.31 0.60 -9.40
CA HIS A 37 12.52 0.45 -8.60
C HIS A 37 12.21 0.91 -7.18
N VAL A 38 12.57 0.11 -6.17
CA VAL A 38 12.32 0.42 -4.77
C VAL A 38 13.64 0.82 -4.10
N TYR A 39 13.65 1.99 -3.50
CA TYR A 39 14.78 2.56 -2.78
C TYR A 39 14.42 2.79 -1.32
N THR A 40 15.41 2.69 -0.45
CA THR A 40 15.26 3.03 0.95
C THR A 40 15.94 4.35 1.26
N GLN A 41 15.39 5.08 2.21
CA GLN A 41 15.92 6.37 2.64
C GLN A 41 15.60 6.61 4.12
N ILE A 42 16.22 7.64 4.69
CA ILE A 42 15.83 8.21 5.97
C ILE A 42 15.20 9.55 5.69
N GLY A 43 13.91 9.70 5.99
CA GLY A 43 13.10 10.85 5.59
C GLY A 43 12.81 11.85 6.70
N ALA A 44 13.55 11.82 7.81
CA ALA A 44 13.34 12.70 8.96
C ALA A 44 11.89 12.71 9.47
N LEU A 45 11.24 11.55 9.44
CA LEU A 45 9.86 11.31 9.89
C LEU A 45 8.81 12.12 9.09
N ASP A 46 9.11 12.48 7.86
CA ASP A 46 8.20 13.23 7.00
C ASP A 46 7.20 12.30 6.27
N GLN A 47 7.63 11.67 5.20
CA GLN A 47 6.76 10.79 4.40
C GLN A 47 7.20 9.33 4.50
N SER A 48 6.23 8.42 4.66
CA SER A 48 6.51 6.98 4.75
C SER A 48 6.92 6.40 3.40
N ILE A 49 6.12 6.69 2.37
CA ILE A 49 6.33 6.22 1.01
C ILE A 49 6.29 7.43 0.07
N VAL A 50 7.28 7.51 -0.79
CA VAL A 50 7.35 8.50 -1.86
C VAL A 50 7.28 7.76 -3.18
N VAL A 51 6.31 8.11 -4.04
CA VAL A 51 6.15 7.48 -5.34
C VAL A 51 6.51 8.48 -6.43
N GLY A 52 7.43 8.08 -7.30
CA GLY A 52 7.81 8.82 -8.49
C GLY A 52 7.54 8.00 -9.75
N ASP A 53 8.06 8.46 -10.89
CA ASP A 53 7.93 7.73 -12.15
C ASP A 53 8.73 6.42 -12.06
N LYS A 54 8.02 5.27 -12.04
CA LYS A 54 8.60 3.93 -11.91
C LYS A 54 9.53 3.79 -10.69
N MET A 55 9.22 4.51 -9.61
CA MET A 55 10.08 4.55 -8.43
C MET A 55 9.25 4.61 -7.16
N ILE A 56 9.71 3.86 -6.14
CA ILE A 56 9.15 3.92 -4.79
C ILE A 56 10.31 4.16 -3.83
N GLY A 57 10.20 5.22 -3.04
CA GLY A 57 11.11 5.50 -1.93
C GLY A 57 10.46 5.11 -0.61
N VAL A 58 11.14 4.30 0.18
CA VAL A 58 10.68 3.86 1.50
C VAL A 58 11.49 4.56 2.57
N SER A 59 10.82 5.35 3.40
CA SER A 59 11.46 6.01 4.54
C SER A 59 11.49 5.05 5.73
N LEU A 60 12.62 4.38 5.93
CA LEU A 60 12.77 3.35 6.97
C LEU A 60 12.51 3.88 8.37
N ASP A 61 12.78 5.15 8.62
CA ASP A 61 12.51 5.82 9.87
C ASP A 61 11.03 5.87 10.25
N LYS A 62 10.14 5.67 9.28
CA LYS A 62 8.69 5.60 9.52
C LYS A 62 8.19 4.17 9.81
N TYR A 63 9.09 3.17 9.81
CA TYR A 63 8.74 1.76 9.96
C TYR A 63 9.59 1.06 11.03
N MET A 64 9.89 1.78 12.11
CA MET A 64 10.75 1.27 13.20
C MET A 64 9.98 0.43 14.24
N GLY A 65 8.68 0.36 14.11
CA GLY A 65 7.80 -0.36 15.05
C GLY A 65 7.07 0.59 15.99
N ALA A 66 5.89 0.16 16.44
CA ALA A 66 4.99 0.98 17.26
C ALA A 66 5.61 1.45 18.59
N LYS A 67 6.59 0.70 19.08
CA LYS A 67 7.23 0.98 20.37
C LYS A 67 8.50 1.81 20.26
N TYR A 68 8.87 2.24 19.05
CA TYR A 68 10.08 3.03 18.86
C TYR A 68 9.99 4.34 19.65
N PRO A 69 10.95 4.62 20.57
CA PRO A 69 10.79 5.72 21.53
C PRO A 69 10.60 7.10 20.90
N LEU A 70 11.21 7.34 19.74
CA LEU A 70 11.13 8.62 19.05
C LEU A 70 9.69 8.96 18.63
N TYR A 71 8.90 7.94 18.28
CA TYR A 71 7.50 8.15 17.89
C TYR A 71 6.64 8.69 19.01
N LYS A 72 6.85 8.21 20.23
CA LYS A 72 6.17 8.71 21.42
C LYS A 72 6.53 10.17 21.67
N LYS A 73 7.80 10.51 21.50
CA LYS A 73 8.30 11.89 21.67
C LYS A 73 7.64 12.84 20.68
N TYR A 74 7.37 12.42 19.45
CA TYR A 74 6.72 13.23 18.43
C TYR A 74 5.19 13.18 18.50
N GLY A 75 4.61 12.43 19.44
CA GLY A 75 3.19 12.45 19.72
C GLY A 75 2.32 11.75 18.68
N TYR A 76 2.84 10.75 17.98
CA TYR A 76 2.02 9.96 17.04
C TYR A 76 0.89 9.24 17.78
N PRO A 77 -0.36 9.32 17.29
CA PRO A 77 -1.47 8.59 17.90
C PRO A 77 -1.31 7.07 17.73
N ASN A 78 -1.88 6.30 18.66
CA ASN A 78 -1.76 4.84 18.68
C ASN A 78 -2.20 4.19 17.36
N GLU A 79 -3.27 4.69 16.74
CA GLU A 79 -3.76 4.19 15.47
C GLU A 79 -2.71 4.30 14.35
N GLN A 80 -1.96 5.40 14.34
CA GLN A 80 -0.89 5.60 13.38
C GLN A 80 0.31 4.71 13.71
N LEU A 81 0.65 4.54 14.99
CA LEU A 81 1.79 3.71 15.42
C LEU A 81 1.64 2.27 14.92
N GLU A 82 0.43 1.74 14.88
CA GLU A 82 0.15 0.39 14.39
C GLU A 82 0.51 0.20 12.91
N THR A 83 0.57 1.28 12.15
CA THR A 83 0.94 1.27 10.72
C THR A 83 2.42 1.54 10.48
N MET A 84 3.22 1.69 11.53
CA MET A 84 4.63 2.11 11.45
C MET A 84 5.60 0.97 11.79
N GLY A 85 5.24 -0.25 11.43
CA GLY A 85 6.08 -1.43 11.63
C GLY A 85 6.65 -2.00 10.34
N ARG A 86 7.64 -2.86 10.47
CA ARG A 86 8.30 -3.53 9.35
C ARG A 86 7.30 -4.22 8.42
N ASP A 87 6.26 -4.85 8.98
CA ASP A 87 5.24 -5.59 8.22
C ASP A 87 4.38 -4.70 7.33
N ASN A 88 4.42 -3.40 7.55
CA ASN A 88 3.64 -2.44 6.76
C ASN A 88 4.36 -1.97 5.49
N ILE A 89 5.65 -2.22 5.35
CA ILE A 89 6.46 -1.72 4.22
C ILE A 89 5.91 -2.22 2.89
N VAL A 90 5.83 -3.53 2.72
CA VAL A 90 5.39 -4.11 1.43
C VAL A 90 3.92 -3.76 1.13
N PRO A 91 2.98 -3.90 2.09
CA PRO A 91 1.60 -3.47 1.84
C PRO A 91 1.49 -2.01 1.41
N ASP A 92 2.22 -1.11 2.05
CA ASP A 92 2.19 0.32 1.72
C ASP A 92 2.83 0.60 0.36
N CYS A 93 3.95 -0.04 0.04
CA CYS A 93 4.58 0.08 -1.28
C CYS A 93 3.60 -0.24 -2.41
N ILE A 94 2.92 -1.36 -2.30
CA ILE A 94 1.97 -1.81 -3.33
C ILE A 94 0.79 -0.85 -3.41
N THR A 95 0.19 -0.53 -2.27
CA THR A 95 -1.01 0.31 -2.21
C THR A 95 -0.75 1.69 -2.79
N PHE A 96 0.30 2.37 -2.36
CA PHE A 96 0.60 3.72 -2.84
C PHE A 96 1.05 3.74 -4.29
N TYR A 97 1.76 2.70 -4.75
CA TYR A 97 2.12 2.59 -6.16
C TYR A 97 0.87 2.44 -7.04
N LEU A 98 -0.06 1.57 -6.64
CA LEU A 98 -1.33 1.40 -7.35
C LEU A 98 -2.15 2.69 -7.38
N LEU A 99 -2.21 3.41 -6.27
CA LEU A 99 -2.92 4.68 -6.21
C LEU A 99 -2.28 5.74 -7.12
N SER A 100 -0.96 5.69 -7.31
CA SER A 100 -0.28 6.61 -8.23
C SER A 100 -0.56 6.28 -9.69
N LEU A 101 -0.72 5.00 -10.04
CA LEU A 101 -1.04 4.56 -11.40
C LEU A 101 -2.53 4.70 -11.72
N TYR A 102 -3.38 4.56 -10.73
CA TYR A 102 -4.84 4.61 -10.85
C TYR A 102 -5.42 5.66 -9.90
N PRO A 103 -5.11 6.94 -10.12
CA PRO A 103 -5.63 8.01 -9.26
C PRO A 103 -7.13 8.13 -9.39
N MET A 104 -7.78 8.56 -8.33
CA MET A 104 -9.21 8.80 -8.32
C MET A 104 -9.57 10.02 -9.16
N LYS A 105 -10.39 9.82 -10.18
CA LYS A 105 -10.87 10.90 -11.02
C LYS A 105 -11.86 11.78 -10.25
N ASN A 106 -11.75 13.09 -10.43
CA ASN A 106 -12.65 14.08 -9.80
C ASN A 106 -12.64 13.97 -8.27
N TYR A 107 -11.46 13.75 -7.68
CA TYR A 107 -11.29 13.49 -6.26
C TYR A 107 -12.03 14.48 -5.37
N ASP A 108 -11.93 15.78 -5.65
CA ASP A 108 -12.51 16.83 -4.81
C ASP A 108 -14.06 16.80 -4.78
N SER A 109 -14.68 16.27 -5.82
CA SER A 109 -16.16 16.17 -5.91
C SER A 109 -16.69 14.82 -5.43
N ARG A 110 -15.81 13.88 -5.03
CA ARG A 110 -16.23 12.57 -4.57
C ARG A 110 -16.62 12.58 -3.10
N SER A 111 -17.58 11.72 -2.74
CA SER A 111 -17.96 11.50 -1.34
C SER A 111 -16.84 10.79 -0.57
N GLN A 112 -16.90 10.86 0.75
CA GLN A 112 -15.93 10.15 1.59
C GLN A 112 -16.04 8.63 1.35
N LEU A 113 -17.24 8.10 1.21
CA LEU A 113 -17.44 6.68 0.91
C LEU A 113 -16.75 6.28 -0.40
N GLU A 114 -16.88 7.08 -1.45
CA GLU A 114 -16.20 6.80 -2.72
C GLU A 114 -14.69 6.81 -2.57
N LYS A 115 -14.14 7.78 -1.81
CA LYS A 115 -12.70 7.84 -1.51
C LYS A 115 -12.24 6.62 -0.74
N ASP A 116 -13.00 6.19 0.25
CA ASP A 116 -12.69 4.99 1.05
C ASP A 116 -12.76 3.72 0.21
N LEU A 117 -13.73 3.62 -0.70
CA LEU A 117 -13.85 2.49 -1.63
C LEU A 117 -12.70 2.47 -2.63
N HIS A 118 -12.26 3.63 -3.11
CA HIS A 118 -11.09 3.71 -4.00
C HIS A 118 -9.84 3.20 -3.31
N MET A 119 -9.60 3.64 -2.09
CA MET A 119 -8.51 3.10 -1.26
C MET A 119 -8.69 1.60 -1.05
N GLY A 120 -9.91 1.17 -0.78
CA GLY A 120 -10.26 -0.25 -0.59
C GLY A 120 -9.93 -1.12 -1.80
N LYS A 121 -10.11 -0.59 -3.02
CA LYS A 121 -9.71 -1.32 -4.24
C LYS A 121 -8.20 -1.59 -4.26
N ALA A 122 -7.40 -0.56 -4.01
CA ALA A 122 -5.93 -0.71 -3.99
C ALA A 122 -5.49 -1.68 -2.89
N MET A 123 -6.08 -1.59 -1.70
CA MET A 123 -5.77 -2.48 -0.58
C MET A 123 -6.18 -3.93 -0.85
N TRP A 124 -7.35 -4.15 -1.46
CA TRP A 124 -7.78 -5.49 -1.84
C TRP A 124 -6.83 -6.12 -2.85
N VAL A 125 -6.41 -5.35 -3.85
CA VAL A 125 -5.43 -5.82 -4.85
C VAL A 125 -4.08 -6.09 -4.20
N ALA A 126 -3.64 -5.25 -3.26
CA ALA A 126 -2.42 -5.48 -2.50
C ALA A 126 -2.48 -6.80 -1.72
N ASN A 127 -3.58 -7.08 -1.03
CA ASN A 127 -3.80 -8.35 -0.34
C ASN A 127 -3.66 -9.53 -1.30
N LYS A 128 -4.31 -9.44 -2.47
CA LYS A 128 -4.26 -10.48 -3.49
C LYS A 128 -2.83 -10.69 -4.01
N ALA A 129 -2.10 -9.60 -4.25
CA ALA A 129 -0.72 -9.67 -4.73
C ALA A 129 0.22 -10.32 -3.72
N MET A 130 0.05 -9.99 -2.44
CA MET A 130 0.84 -10.56 -1.34
C MET A 130 0.42 -11.98 -0.98
N GLY A 131 -0.79 -12.40 -1.35
CA GLY A 131 -1.33 -13.70 -0.98
C GLY A 131 -1.72 -13.81 0.49
N ARG A 132 -2.06 -12.70 1.12
CA ARG A 132 -2.52 -12.65 2.52
C ARG A 132 -3.50 -11.51 2.74
N HIS A 133 -4.39 -11.68 3.73
CA HIS A 133 -5.42 -10.71 4.08
C HIS A 133 -4.85 -9.71 5.11
N PHE A 134 -3.94 -8.84 4.68
CA PHE A 134 -3.28 -7.87 5.54
C PHE A 134 -4.21 -6.71 5.88
N PHE A 135 -4.78 -6.07 4.86
CA PHE A 135 -5.76 -5.01 5.05
C PHE A 135 -7.13 -5.62 5.29
N ASP A 136 -7.75 -5.28 6.42
CA ASP A 136 -9.05 -5.79 6.81
C ASP A 136 -9.94 -4.63 7.25
N SER A 137 -10.64 -4.06 6.31
CA SER A 137 -11.61 -3.00 6.54
C SER A 137 -12.93 -3.36 5.87
N ASP A 138 -14.01 -2.68 6.25
CA ASP A 138 -15.31 -2.86 5.62
C ASP A 138 -15.22 -2.63 4.11
N TYR A 139 -14.44 -1.64 3.69
CA TYR A 139 -14.27 -1.28 2.27
C TYR A 139 -13.55 -2.37 1.49
N VAL A 140 -12.46 -2.89 2.03
CA VAL A 140 -11.74 -4.04 1.42
C VAL A 140 -12.68 -5.23 1.29
N ASN A 141 -13.48 -5.50 2.32
CA ASN A 141 -14.41 -6.63 2.32
C ASN A 141 -15.56 -6.42 1.33
N MET A 142 -16.04 -5.20 1.15
CA MET A 142 -17.03 -4.87 0.11
C MET A 142 -16.48 -5.14 -1.30
N ILE A 143 -15.27 -4.73 -1.57
CA ILE A 143 -14.58 -5.00 -2.84
C ILE A 143 -14.44 -6.52 -3.05
N GLY A 144 -14.01 -7.23 -2.02
CA GLY A 144 -13.84 -8.69 -2.07
C GLY A 144 -15.14 -9.42 -2.40
N ARG A 145 -16.25 -9.03 -1.76
CA ARG A 145 -17.57 -9.62 -2.04
C ARG A 145 -17.98 -9.38 -3.50
N TYR A 146 -17.78 -8.16 -3.99
CA TYR A 146 -18.09 -7.83 -5.37
C TYR A 146 -17.28 -8.68 -6.35
N MET A 147 -15.97 -8.78 -6.15
CA MET A 147 -15.08 -9.52 -7.04
C MET A 147 -15.40 -11.02 -7.06
N ARG A 148 -15.80 -11.61 -5.93
CA ARG A 148 -16.21 -13.01 -5.87
C ARG A 148 -17.49 -13.27 -6.67
N ARG A 149 -18.37 -12.28 -6.78
CA ARG A 149 -19.63 -12.39 -7.55
C ARG A 149 -19.46 -12.02 -9.02
N HIS A 150 -18.34 -11.42 -9.39
CA HIS A 150 -18.09 -10.93 -10.74
C HIS A 150 -16.71 -11.40 -11.21
N SER A 151 -16.57 -12.74 -11.38
CA SER A 151 -15.30 -13.37 -11.71
C SER A 151 -14.76 -13.02 -13.10
N ASP A 152 -15.56 -12.40 -13.95
CA ASP A 152 -15.18 -11.91 -15.26
C ASP A 152 -14.45 -10.56 -15.23
N ILE A 153 -14.50 -9.87 -14.09
CA ILE A 153 -13.82 -8.57 -13.94
C ILE A 153 -12.35 -8.81 -13.58
N THR A 154 -11.45 -8.22 -14.37
CA THR A 154 -10.02 -8.30 -14.13
C THR A 154 -9.58 -7.30 -13.06
N VAL A 155 -8.40 -7.56 -12.49
CA VAL A 155 -7.77 -6.63 -11.53
C VAL A 155 -7.58 -5.24 -12.16
N GLY A 156 -7.11 -5.19 -13.40
CA GLY A 156 -6.94 -3.93 -14.12
C GLY A 156 -8.25 -3.18 -14.32
N GLN A 157 -9.31 -3.88 -14.67
CA GLN A 157 -10.64 -3.29 -14.82
C GLN A 157 -11.17 -2.74 -13.48
N LEU A 158 -10.97 -3.48 -12.39
CA LEU A 158 -11.34 -3.00 -11.06
C LEU A 158 -10.64 -1.68 -10.73
N LEU A 159 -9.33 -1.63 -10.93
CA LEU A 159 -8.53 -0.45 -10.59
C LEU A 159 -8.88 0.77 -11.46
N GLN A 160 -9.21 0.56 -12.72
CA GLN A 160 -9.54 1.64 -13.66
C GLN A 160 -10.97 2.17 -13.50
N SER A 161 -11.86 1.39 -12.92
CA SER A 161 -13.28 1.77 -12.79
C SER A 161 -13.46 2.97 -11.85
N ASP A 162 -14.29 3.90 -12.24
CA ASP A 162 -14.71 5.04 -11.42
C ASP A 162 -16.17 4.96 -10.96
N ASN A 163 -16.81 3.81 -11.17
CA ASN A 163 -18.17 3.56 -10.69
C ASN A 163 -18.14 2.84 -9.34
N TYR A 164 -18.30 3.61 -8.27
CA TYR A 164 -18.25 3.09 -6.90
C TYR A 164 -19.62 2.60 -6.39
N SER A 165 -20.70 2.91 -7.10
CA SER A 165 -22.04 2.48 -6.68
C SER A 165 -22.24 0.97 -6.75
N VAL A 166 -21.45 0.27 -7.57
CA VAL A 166 -21.55 -1.18 -7.75
C VAL A 166 -21.13 -1.97 -6.50
N PHE A 167 -20.39 -1.35 -5.60
CA PHE A 167 -19.89 -2.01 -4.38
C PHE A 167 -20.83 -1.88 -3.18
N LYS A 168 -21.82 -1.04 -3.27
CA LYS A 168 -22.76 -0.75 -2.17
C LYS A 168 -23.81 -1.84 -2.01
#